data_95dc26b48159f5c69661c1d6185cbfaa
#
_entry.id   95dc26b48159f5c69661c1d6185cbfaa
#
_cell.length_a   1.000
_cell.length_b   1.000
_cell.length_c   1.000
_cell.angle_alpha   90.00
_cell.angle_beta   90.00
_cell.angle_gamma   90.00
#
_symmetry.space_group_name_H-M   'P 1'
#
loop_
_entity.id
_entity.type
_entity.pdbx_description
1 polymer ?
#
loop_
_entity_poly.entity_id
_entity_poly.type
_entity_poly.pdbx_seq_one_letter_code
_entity_poly.pdbx_strand_id
1 'polypeptide(L)'
;MKKQNSLTRVTRKVAFGAAAIIALAGSTMLTGCKKEAKAEPESLSSEVKVKEESYQSGTHNGFFWSLWKSDGATGTVNYANGSGGNYSVNWNGFNGNFTCGKGYSVGSPTYKIGYNLSTYSNSGGGTFGWYGWSRGPYYEYYVNETWGAVSPHTGTYLGAFNSDGAGYNVWTRWVTGKNIDGGDGFRQIYSSRVTKVTPGQNRVITFANHYNKWQSLGYTLGQLNIPAIMVAETWGSNTNGNINCTIWAE
;
A
#
# COMPACT_ATOMS: atom_id res chain seq x y z
N MET A 1 12.06 32.28 44.96
CA MET A 1 12.43 30.91 45.37
C MET A 1 12.27 30.00 44.13
N LYS A 2 13.40 29.51 43.62
CA LYS A 2 13.47 28.60 42.50
C LYS A 2 13.32 27.15 42.99
N LYS A 3 12.48 26.34 42.37
CA LYS A 3 12.57 24.87 42.45
C LYS A 3 12.77 24.31 41.06
N GLN A 4 13.98 23.81 40.82
CA GLN A 4 14.34 22.95 39.71
C GLN A 4 13.83 21.54 40.03
N ASN A 5 13.14 20.89 39.06
CA ASN A 5 12.90 19.47 39.07
C ASN A 5 13.73 18.81 37.98
N SER A 6 14.64 17.97 38.44
CA SER A 6 15.53 17.11 37.69
C SER A 6 14.77 15.98 37.03
N LEU A 7 14.94 15.85 35.69
CA LEU A 7 14.48 14.69 34.90
C LEU A 7 15.56 13.62 34.86
N THR A 8 15.31 12.52 35.53
CA THR A 8 16.19 11.35 35.56
C THR A 8 15.98 10.54 34.25
N ARG A 9 17.01 10.47 33.44
CA ARG A 9 17.09 9.66 32.21
C ARG A 9 17.33 8.20 32.59
N VAL A 10 16.40 7.29 32.31
CA VAL A 10 16.60 5.84 32.44
C VAL A 10 17.05 5.27 31.10
N THR A 11 18.31 4.93 31.02
CA THR A 11 18.90 4.17 29.90
C THR A 11 18.76 2.68 30.19
N ARG A 12 17.98 1.95 29.43
CA ARG A 12 17.98 0.47 29.42
C ARG A 12 19.03 -0.03 28.46
N LYS A 13 20.04 -0.68 29.03
CA LYS A 13 21.06 -1.49 28.32
C LYS A 13 20.45 -2.85 27.99
N VAL A 14 20.45 -3.21 26.71
CA VAL A 14 20.15 -4.58 26.26
C VAL A 14 21.47 -5.34 26.22
N ALA A 15 21.57 -6.42 27.00
CA ALA A 15 22.74 -7.30 27.03
C ALA A 15 22.55 -8.44 26.02
N PHE A 16 23.50 -8.57 25.10
CA PHE A 16 23.63 -9.74 24.24
C PHE A 16 24.36 -10.86 25.00
N GLY A 17 23.68 -11.99 25.18
CA GLY A 17 24.31 -13.21 25.72
C GLY A 17 24.89 -14.06 24.59
N ALA A 18 26.20 -14.22 24.59
CA ALA A 18 26.90 -15.17 23.73
C ALA A 18 26.86 -16.55 24.39
N ALA A 19 26.36 -17.56 23.69
CA ALA A 19 26.46 -18.96 24.11
C ALA A 19 27.74 -19.59 23.56
N ALA A 20 28.60 -20.08 24.45
CA ALA A 20 29.84 -20.78 24.13
C ALA A 20 29.56 -22.25 23.79
N ILE A 21 30.14 -22.73 22.71
CA ILE A 21 30.17 -24.13 22.31
C ILE A 21 31.36 -24.81 22.99
N ILE A 22 31.08 -25.84 23.80
CA ILE A 22 32.14 -26.72 24.34
C ILE A 22 32.12 -28.00 23.49
N ALA A 23 33.24 -28.24 22.81
CA ALA A 23 33.53 -29.50 22.16
C ALA A 23 34.23 -30.46 23.17
N LEU A 24 33.67 -31.65 23.35
CA LEU A 24 34.38 -32.75 24.04
C LEU A 24 34.58 -33.92 23.06
N ALA A 25 35.81 -34.20 22.76
CA ALA A 25 36.23 -35.39 22.04
C ALA A 25 36.42 -36.56 23.04
N GLY A 26 35.86 -37.70 22.70
CA GLY A 26 36.09 -38.93 23.46
C GLY A 26 35.95 -40.14 22.55
N SER A 27 37.09 -40.76 22.21
CA SER A 27 37.20 -42.01 21.46
C SER A 27 37.02 -43.20 22.40
N THR A 28 36.23 -44.24 22.00
CA THR A 28 36.51 -45.64 22.32
C THR A 28 35.75 -46.62 21.40
N MET A 29 36.48 -47.55 20.99
CA MET A 29 36.41 -48.80 20.23
C MET A 29 35.16 -49.66 20.26
N LEU A 30 34.86 -50.15 19.06
CA LEU A 30 34.41 -51.48 18.59
C LEU A 30 33.74 -52.46 19.55
N THR A 31 32.51 -52.86 19.22
CA THR A 31 32.13 -54.25 19.01
C THR A 31 30.81 -54.33 18.21
N GLY A 32 30.78 -55.17 17.20
CA GLY A 32 29.66 -55.31 16.29
C GLY A 32 28.51 -56.11 16.90
N CYS A 33 27.29 -55.71 16.53
CA CYS A 33 26.13 -56.55 16.45
C CYS A 33 25.23 -56.01 15.36
N LYS A 34 24.91 -56.83 14.37
CA LYS A 34 23.85 -56.58 13.39
C LYS A 34 22.53 -56.37 14.10
N LYS A 35 21.90 -55.22 13.88
CA LYS A 35 20.52 -54.99 14.25
C LYS A 35 19.81 -54.32 13.09
N GLU A 36 18.66 -54.84 12.78
CA GLU A 36 17.78 -54.45 11.69
C GLU A 36 17.51 -52.94 11.65
N ALA A 37 17.52 -52.38 10.45
CA ALA A 37 17.18 -51.01 10.19
C ALA A 37 15.70 -50.77 10.49
N LYS A 38 15.39 -50.09 11.59
CA LYS A 38 14.11 -49.47 11.83
C LYS A 38 14.08 -48.18 11.00
N ALA A 39 13.11 -48.11 10.06
CA ALA A 39 12.86 -46.93 9.31
C ALA A 39 12.51 -45.79 10.29
N GLU A 40 13.28 -44.74 10.30
CA GLU A 40 12.94 -43.46 10.93
C GLU A 40 11.74 -42.87 10.16
N PRO A 41 10.73 -42.32 10.83
CA PRO A 41 9.67 -41.58 10.14
C PRO A 41 10.28 -40.32 9.54
N GLU A 42 10.19 -40.20 8.20
CA GLU A 42 10.48 -38.94 7.49
C GLU A 42 9.64 -37.84 8.10
N SER A 43 10.31 -36.94 8.79
CA SER A 43 9.72 -35.67 9.21
C SER A 43 9.43 -34.84 7.96
N LEU A 44 8.22 -34.93 7.46
CA LEU A 44 7.66 -33.97 6.51
C LEU A 44 7.52 -32.62 7.21
N SER A 45 8.63 -31.89 7.37
CA SER A 45 8.57 -30.46 7.59
C SER A 45 8.17 -29.81 6.28
N SER A 46 6.88 -29.68 6.05
CA SER A 46 6.37 -28.74 5.06
C SER A 46 6.76 -27.34 5.56
N GLU A 47 7.87 -26.81 5.07
CA GLU A 47 8.16 -25.39 5.17
C GLU A 47 6.98 -24.65 4.50
N VAL A 48 6.09 -24.12 5.32
CA VAL A 48 5.14 -23.12 4.87
C VAL A 48 5.98 -21.91 4.50
N LYS A 49 6.36 -21.79 3.23
CA LYS A 49 6.92 -20.55 2.69
C LYS A 49 5.82 -19.50 2.80
N VAL A 50 5.84 -18.71 3.86
CA VAL A 50 5.11 -17.46 3.95
C VAL A 50 5.63 -16.61 2.79
N LYS A 51 4.82 -16.42 1.75
CA LYS A 51 5.16 -15.52 0.65
C LYS A 51 5.08 -14.11 1.20
N GLU A 52 6.23 -13.45 1.31
CA GLU A 52 6.30 -12.06 1.74
C GLU A 52 5.59 -11.14 0.74
N GLU A 53 4.91 -10.13 1.25
CA GLU A 53 4.38 -9.04 0.44
C GLU A 53 5.51 -8.43 -0.38
N SER A 54 5.28 -8.28 -1.68
CA SER A 54 6.28 -7.68 -2.56
C SER A 54 6.09 -6.17 -2.60
N TYR A 55 7.03 -5.42 -2.02
CA TYR A 55 7.06 -3.96 -2.08
C TYR A 55 8.36 -3.46 -2.74
N GLN A 56 8.19 -2.59 -3.73
CA GLN A 56 9.27 -1.88 -4.38
C GLN A 56 8.96 -0.38 -4.39
N SER A 57 9.97 0.45 -4.19
CA SER A 57 9.81 1.90 -4.25
C SER A 57 11.13 2.60 -4.56
N GLY A 58 11.04 3.86 -4.91
CA GLY A 58 12.21 4.69 -5.16
C GLY A 58 11.84 6.11 -5.57
N THR A 59 12.83 6.86 -6.03
CA THR A 59 12.65 8.19 -6.61
C THR A 59 13.09 8.18 -8.07
N HIS A 60 12.29 8.78 -8.94
CA HIS A 60 12.60 8.90 -10.36
C HIS A 60 12.12 10.27 -10.87
N ASN A 61 13.02 11.06 -11.46
CA ASN A 61 12.74 12.41 -11.97
C ASN A 61 12.05 13.32 -10.94
N GLY A 62 12.47 13.27 -9.66
CA GLY A 62 11.92 14.08 -8.58
C GLY A 62 10.61 13.57 -7.96
N PHE A 63 10.05 12.50 -8.49
CA PHE A 63 8.82 11.88 -7.95
C PHE A 63 9.14 10.58 -7.21
N PHE A 64 8.48 10.37 -6.09
CA PHE A 64 8.40 9.06 -5.44
C PHE A 64 7.57 8.11 -6.31
N TRP A 65 7.92 6.82 -6.33
CA TRP A 65 7.12 5.77 -6.94
C TRP A 65 7.11 4.53 -6.06
N SER A 66 6.06 3.75 -6.17
CA SER A 66 5.97 2.44 -5.50
C SER A 66 5.14 1.43 -6.30
N LEU A 67 5.44 0.16 -6.05
CA LEU A 67 4.65 -1.00 -6.45
C LEU A 67 4.56 -1.93 -5.25
N TRP A 68 3.36 -2.18 -4.78
CA TRP A 68 3.04 -3.16 -3.75
C TRP A 68 2.14 -4.26 -4.34
N LYS A 69 2.34 -5.50 -3.92
CA LYS A 69 1.49 -6.64 -4.25
C LYS A 69 1.16 -7.41 -2.99
N SER A 70 -0.10 -7.85 -2.86
CA SER A 70 -0.55 -8.67 -1.76
C SER A 70 0.17 -10.02 -1.72
N ASP A 71 0.24 -10.60 -0.53
CA ASP A 71 0.72 -11.97 -0.31
C ASP A 71 0.01 -12.97 -1.21
N GLY A 72 0.77 -13.91 -1.74
CA GLY A 72 0.23 -14.95 -2.59
C GLY A 72 -0.28 -14.49 -3.95
N ALA A 73 -0.14 -13.21 -4.31
CA ALA A 73 -0.52 -12.72 -5.63
C ALA A 73 0.23 -13.46 -6.74
N THR A 74 -0.48 -13.78 -7.82
CA THR A 74 0.05 -14.48 -9.00
C THR A 74 -0.29 -13.71 -10.28
N GLY A 75 0.31 -14.09 -11.39
CA GLY A 75 0.21 -13.37 -12.66
C GLY A 75 1.31 -12.31 -12.77
N THR A 76 1.23 -11.47 -13.79
CA THR A 76 2.26 -10.48 -14.10
C THR A 76 1.79 -9.07 -13.82
N VAL A 77 2.68 -8.24 -13.23
CA VAL A 77 2.54 -6.78 -13.14
C VAL A 77 3.87 -6.17 -13.55
N ASN A 78 3.86 -5.38 -14.61
CA ASN A 78 5.02 -4.68 -15.13
C ASN A 78 4.82 -3.17 -14.96
N TYR A 79 5.53 -2.60 -13.99
CA TYR A 79 5.59 -1.16 -13.76
C TYR A 79 6.82 -0.57 -14.46
N ALA A 80 6.67 0.56 -15.12
CA ALA A 80 7.78 1.29 -15.74
C ALA A 80 7.68 2.79 -15.46
N ASN A 81 8.83 3.36 -15.09
CA ASN A 81 9.00 4.81 -15.01
C ASN A 81 9.28 5.39 -16.41
N GLY A 82 8.49 6.38 -16.82
CA GLY A 82 8.71 7.18 -18.02
C GLY A 82 9.37 8.53 -17.71
N SER A 83 9.49 9.39 -18.71
CA SER A 83 10.07 10.73 -18.55
C SER A 83 9.26 11.61 -17.61
N GLY A 84 9.93 12.47 -16.83
CA GLY A 84 9.28 13.36 -15.85
C GLY A 84 8.40 12.59 -14.87
N GLY A 85 7.17 13.03 -14.70
CA GLY A 85 6.15 12.36 -13.87
C GLY A 85 5.42 11.21 -14.55
N ASN A 86 5.83 10.77 -15.74
CA ASN A 86 5.17 9.65 -16.43
C ASN A 86 5.48 8.30 -15.78
N TYR A 87 4.50 7.42 -15.79
CA TYR A 87 4.63 6.00 -15.48
C TYR A 87 3.60 5.18 -16.25
N SER A 88 3.90 3.91 -16.44
CA SER A 88 2.96 2.94 -17.01
C SER A 88 2.95 1.66 -16.20
N VAL A 89 1.83 0.97 -16.23
CA VAL A 89 1.69 -0.37 -15.66
C VAL A 89 0.83 -1.23 -16.57
N ASN A 90 1.26 -2.47 -16.77
CA ASN A 90 0.50 -3.50 -17.47
C ASN A 90 0.41 -4.73 -16.58
N TRP A 91 -0.75 -5.35 -16.53
CA TRP A 91 -0.93 -6.62 -15.81
C TRP A 91 -1.75 -7.60 -16.64
N ASN A 92 -1.43 -8.88 -16.45
CA ASN A 92 -2.10 -9.98 -17.17
C ASN A 92 -2.24 -11.19 -16.28
N GLY A 93 -3.43 -11.80 -16.31
CA GLY A 93 -3.76 -12.97 -15.50
C GLY A 93 -3.53 -12.77 -14.00
N PHE A 94 -3.65 -11.53 -13.52
CA PHE A 94 -3.29 -11.19 -12.15
C PHE A 94 -4.39 -11.63 -11.17
N ASN A 95 -3.95 -12.33 -10.12
CA ASN A 95 -4.80 -12.76 -9.00
C ASN A 95 -4.25 -12.13 -7.72
N GLY A 96 -5.09 -11.45 -6.97
CA GLY A 96 -4.71 -10.74 -5.74
C GLY A 96 -5.04 -9.25 -5.80
N ASN A 97 -4.25 -8.46 -5.08
CA ASN A 97 -4.31 -7.01 -5.09
C ASN A 97 -2.91 -6.42 -5.35
N PHE A 98 -2.82 -5.36 -6.13
CA PHE A 98 -1.65 -4.49 -6.19
C PHE A 98 -2.05 -3.02 -6.19
N THR A 99 -1.15 -2.20 -5.66
CA THR A 99 -1.16 -0.74 -5.84
C THR A 99 0.18 -0.30 -6.40
N CYS A 100 0.18 0.56 -7.40
CA CYS A 100 1.41 1.18 -7.88
C CYS A 100 1.15 2.59 -8.43
N GLY A 101 2.19 3.41 -8.50
CA GLY A 101 2.05 4.74 -9.08
C GLY A 101 3.20 5.67 -8.75
N LYS A 102 3.03 6.92 -9.11
CA LYS A 102 3.95 8.03 -8.85
C LYS A 102 3.30 9.15 -8.05
N GLY A 103 4.11 9.84 -7.24
CA GLY A 103 3.66 10.98 -6.43
C GLY A 103 4.76 11.54 -5.57
N TYR A 104 4.48 11.74 -4.29
CA TYR A 104 5.38 12.35 -3.33
C TYR A 104 5.68 11.42 -2.17
N SER A 105 6.89 11.48 -1.64
CA SER A 105 7.35 10.63 -0.53
C SER A 105 6.69 10.97 0.81
N VAL A 106 6.06 12.13 0.91
CA VAL A 106 5.31 12.59 2.09
C VAL A 106 4.00 13.16 1.60
N GLY A 107 2.89 12.81 2.24
CA GLY A 107 1.57 13.39 1.95
C GLY A 107 1.44 14.82 2.48
N SER A 108 0.53 15.58 1.91
CA SER A 108 0.14 16.91 2.39
C SER A 108 -1.34 17.15 2.11
N PRO A 109 -2.07 17.79 3.04
CA PRO A 109 -3.47 18.14 2.80
C PRO A 109 -3.63 19.26 1.75
N THR A 110 -2.55 19.95 1.40
CA THR A 110 -2.56 21.12 0.49
C THR A 110 -2.14 20.78 -0.94
N TYR A 111 -1.87 19.51 -1.25
CA TYR A 111 -1.45 19.14 -2.60
C TYR A 111 -2.50 19.47 -3.66
N LYS A 112 -1.97 19.95 -4.77
CA LYS A 112 -2.68 20.13 -6.02
C LYS A 112 -1.90 19.38 -7.10
N ILE A 113 -2.51 18.35 -7.67
CA ILE A 113 -1.82 17.40 -8.55
C ILE A 113 -2.43 17.51 -9.93
N GLY A 114 -1.63 17.94 -10.90
CA GLY A 114 -1.95 17.82 -12.30
C GLY A 114 -1.69 16.41 -12.80
N TYR A 115 -2.55 15.89 -13.67
CA TYR A 115 -2.35 14.60 -14.28
C TYR A 115 -2.96 14.50 -15.69
N ASN A 116 -2.39 13.62 -16.50
CA ASN A 116 -2.95 13.14 -17.76
C ASN A 116 -2.95 11.62 -17.77
N LEU A 117 -4.15 11.04 -17.78
CA LEU A 117 -4.33 9.60 -17.95
C LEU A 117 -4.45 9.30 -19.44
N SER A 118 -3.36 8.89 -20.07
CA SER A 118 -3.32 8.66 -21.53
C SER A 118 -4.07 7.40 -21.93
N THR A 119 -3.93 6.33 -21.13
CA THR A 119 -4.64 5.06 -21.33
C THR A 119 -5.14 4.51 -20.01
N TYR A 120 -6.28 3.82 -20.06
CA TYR A 120 -6.86 3.11 -18.92
C TYR A 120 -7.68 1.92 -19.37
N SER A 121 -7.31 0.74 -18.90
CA SER A 121 -8.18 -0.43 -18.91
C SER A 121 -7.95 -1.24 -17.63
N ASN A 122 -9.03 -1.78 -17.06
CA ASN A 122 -8.97 -2.65 -15.88
C ASN A 122 -10.20 -3.56 -15.90
N SER A 123 -10.00 -4.87 -16.10
CA SER A 123 -11.06 -5.86 -16.13
C SER A 123 -11.52 -6.32 -14.73
N GLY A 124 -10.75 -5.98 -13.68
CA GLY A 124 -11.04 -6.32 -12.30
C GLY A 124 -11.72 -5.21 -11.51
N GLY A 125 -11.76 -5.37 -10.21
CA GLY A 125 -11.92 -4.26 -9.27
C GLY A 125 -10.69 -3.37 -9.29
N GLY A 126 -10.72 -2.28 -8.55
CA GLY A 126 -9.61 -1.35 -8.46
C GLY A 126 -9.88 0.00 -9.08
N THR A 127 -9.03 0.94 -8.75
CA THR A 127 -9.26 2.36 -9.03
C THR A 127 -8.00 3.02 -9.57
N PHE A 128 -8.21 4.19 -10.17
CA PHE A 128 -7.16 5.13 -10.52
C PHE A 128 -7.51 6.49 -9.92
N GLY A 129 -6.54 7.10 -9.24
CA GLY A 129 -6.71 8.42 -8.63
C GLY A 129 -5.65 8.74 -7.58
N TRP A 130 -5.89 9.77 -6.76
CA TRP A 130 -4.98 10.15 -5.69
C TRP A 130 -5.18 9.25 -4.46
N TYR A 131 -4.10 8.72 -3.91
CA TYR A 131 -4.10 7.67 -2.89
C TYR A 131 -3.03 7.91 -1.84
N GLY A 132 -3.33 7.56 -0.62
CA GLY A 132 -2.36 7.54 0.46
C GLY A 132 -2.96 7.05 1.77
N TRP A 133 -2.16 7.19 2.81
CA TRP A 133 -2.51 6.80 4.17
C TRP A 133 -2.29 7.93 5.16
N SER A 134 -2.95 7.84 6.32
CA SER A 134 -2.61 8.63 7.50
C SER A 134 -2.41 7.73 8.71
N ARG A 135 -1.66 8.24 9.71
CA ARG A 135 -1.41 7.61 11.01
C ARG A 135 -2.04 8.39 12.14
N GLY A 136 -2.64 7.70 13.10
CA GLY A 136 -3.21 8.25 14.30
C GLY A 136 -4.31 9.31 14.09
N PRO A 137 -5.48 8.99 13.55
CA PRO A 137 -5.98 7.65 13.22
C PRO A 137 -5.52 7.11 11.86
N TYR A 138 -5.61 5.76 11.70
CA TYR A 138 -5.31 5.09 10.45
C TYR A 138 -6.45 5.23 9.46
N TYR A 139 -6.21 5.99 8.41
CA TYR A 139 -7.07 6.07 7.24
C TYR A 139 -6.27 5.69 6.00
N GLU A 140 -6.89 4.86 5.17
CA GLU A 140 -6.54 4.71 3.77
C GLU A 140 -7.48 5.62 2.97
N TYR A 141 -6.94 6.58 2.23
CA TYR A 141 -7.76 7.56 1.54
C TYR A 141 -7.57 7.55 0.04
N TYR A 142 -8.68 7.83 -0.69
CA TYR A 142 -8.69 7.88 -2.15
C TYR A 142 -9.49 9.08 -2.69
N VAL A 143 -8.99 9.64 -3.78
CA VAL A 143 -9.78 10.45 -4.71
C VAL A 143 -9.85 9.67 -6.02
N ASN A 144 -10.94 8.92 -6.22
CA ASN A 144 -11.11 8.03 -7.35
C ASN A 144 -11.58 8.81 -8.59
N GLU A 145 -10.76 8.84 -9.62
CA GLU A 145 -11.03 9.50 -10.90
C GLU A 145 -11.69 8.55 -11.91
N THR A 146 -11.28 7.29 -11.90
CA THR A 146 -11.91 6.20 -12.67
C THR A 146 -11.67 4.85 -11.98
N TRP A 147 -12.35 3.80 -12.41
CA TRP A 147 -12.28 2.46 -11.81
C TRP A 147 -12.57 1.38 -12.84
N GLY A 148 -12.19 0.14 -12.52
CA GLY A 148 -12.37 -1.05 -13.34
C GLY A 148 -13.83 -1.48 -13.53
N ALA A 149 -14.02 -2.77 -13.75
CA ALA A 149 -15.32 -3.37 -13.97
C ALA A 149 -16.20 -3.37 -12.70
N VAL A 150 -15.57 -3.43 -11.51
CA VAL A 150 -16.28 -3.39 -10.21
C VAL A 150 -16.25 -1.98 -9.65
N SER A 151 -17.43 -1.47 -9.29
CA SER A 151 -17.55 -0.14 -8.68
C SER A 151 -16.89 -0.11 -7.30
N PRO A 152 -16.09 0.93 -6.98
CA PRO A 152 -15.53 1.10 -5.64
C PRO A 152 -16.55 1.63 -4.62
N HIS A 153 -17.77 1.95 -5.05
CA HIS A 153 -18.80 2.58 -4.20
C HIS A 153 -19.37 1.57 -3.19
N THR A 154 -18.65 1.34 -2.11
CA THR A 154 -19.02 0.39 -1.04
C THR A 154 -18.94 1.06 0.33
N GLY A 155 -19.72 0.54 1.30
CA GLY A 155 -19.78 1.10 2.66
C GLY A 155 -20.87 2.18 2.83
N THR A 156 -20.62 3.12 3.73
CA THR A 156 -21.59 4.18 4.07
C THR A 156 -21.40 5.39 3.16
N TYR A 157 -22.45 5.79 2.46
CA TYR A 157 -22.49 7.04 1.71
C TYR A 157 -22.62 8.23 2.67
N LEU A 158 -21.80 9.26 2.46
CA LEU A 158 -21.71 10.42 3.34
C LEU A 158 -22.19 11.73 2.69
N GLY A 159 -22.48 11.71 1.38
CA GLY A 159 -22.93 12.89 0.64
C GLY A 159 -22.09 13.17 -0.60
N ALA A 160 -22.40 14.28 -1.26
CA ALA A 160 -21.74 14.70 -2.50
C ALA A 160 -21.16 16.11 -2.36
N PHE A 161 -20.24 16.45 -3.27
CA PHE A 161 -19.70 17.80 -3.43
C PHE A 161 -19.05 17.95 -4.81
N ASN A 162 -18.69 19.19 -5.15
CA ASN A 162 -17.98 19.48 -6.40
C ASN A 162 -16.51 19.88 -6.10
N SER A 163 -15.58 19.40 -6.91
CA SER A 163 -14.18 19.79 -6.93
C SER A 163 -13.64 19.76 -8.35
N ASP A 164 -12.81 20.73 -8.71
CA ASP A 164 -12.10 20.78 -10.00
C ASP A 164 -13.03 20.57 -11.23
N GLY A 165 -14.23 21.17 -11.16
CA GLY A 165 -15.24 21.08 -12.21
C GLY A 165 -15.97 19.73 -12.33
N ALA A 166 -15.85 18.86 -11.32
CA ALA A 166 -16.53 17.56 -11.31
C ALA A 166 -17.29 17.30 -10.01
N GLY A 167 -18.36 16.51 -10.11
CA GLY A 167 -19.07 15.99 -8.95
C GLY A 167 -18.41 14.75 -8.37
N TYR A 168 -18.41 14.66 -7.04
CA TYR A 168 -17.88 13.51 -6.28
C TYR A 168 -18.87 13.06 -5.23
N ASN A 169 -19.00 11.75 -5.07
CA ASN A 169 -19.67 11.08 -3.97
C ASN A 169 -18.65 10.64 -2.92
N VAL A 170 -18.95 10.89 -1.64
CA VAL A 170 -18.07 10.53 -0.52
C VAL A 170 -18.60 9.28 0.16
N TRP A 171 -17.69 8.34 0.44
CA TRP A 171 -17.99 7.07 1.08
C TRP A 171 -16.97 6.76 2.17
N THR A 172 -17.37 5.93 3.14
CA THR A 172 -16.46 5.40 4.16
C THR A 172 -16.82 3.97 4.51
N ARG A 173 -15.80 3.19 4.91
CA ARG A 173 -15.99 1.86 5.49
C ARG A 173 -14.90 1.53 6.49
N TRP A 174 -15.19 0.64 7.42
CA TRP A 174 -14.19 0.01 8.26
C TRP A 174 -13.63 -1.23 7.55
N VAL A 175 -12.32 -1.43 7.64
CA VAL A 175 -11.61 -2.60 7.11
C VAL A 175 -10.91 -3.30 8.28
N THR A 176 -11.13 -4.61 8.40
CA THR A 176 -10.53 -5.44 9.48
C THR A 176 -9.13 -5.96 9.13
N GLY A 177 -8.63 -5.69 7.92
CA GLY A 177 -7.29 -6.09 7.48
C GLY A 177 -6.18 -5.31 8.15
N LYS A 178 -4.94 -5.58 7.72
CA LYS A 178 -3.75 -4.88 8.23
C LYS A 178 -3.71 -3.44 7.72
N ASN A 179 -3.41 -2.50 8.63
CA ASN A 179 -3.09 -1.12 8.26
C ASN A 179 -1.63 -1.00 7.77
N ILE A 180 -1.25 0.20 7.35
CA ILE A 180 0.08 0.48 6.75
C ILE A 180 1.27 0.15 7.68
N ASP A 181 1.07 0.07 8.99
CA ASP A 181 2.09 -0.27 9.98
C ASP A 181 1.96 -1.72 10.49
N GLY A 182 1.11 -2.55 9.84
CA GLY A 182 0.89 -3.96 10.17
C GLY A 182 -0.05 -4.22 11.35
N GLY A 183 -0.61 -3.19 11.98
CA GLY A 183 -1.64 -3.32 13.01
C GLY A 183 -3.01 -3.68 12.42
N ASP A 184 -3.95 -4.10 13.26
CA ASP A 184 -5.26 -4.53 12.82
C ASP A 184 -6.25 -3.36 12.70
N GLY A 185 -6.95 -3.33 11.57
CA GLY A 185 -8.06 -2.42 11.31
C GLY A 185 -7.64 -1.01 10.91
N PHE A 186 -8.42 -0.46 10.01
CA PHE A 186 -8.31 0.92 9.56
C PHE A 186 -9.63 1.37 8.92
N ARG A 187 -9.78 2.66 8.74
CA ARG A 187 -10.93 3.20 8.02
C ARG A 187 -10.50 3.57 6.61
N GLN A 188 -11.30 3.22 5.62
CA GLN A 188 -11.22 3.83 4.30
C GLN A 188 -12.15 5.04 4.23
N ILE A 189 -11.66 6.13 3.64
CA ILE A 189 -12.46 7.28 3.23
C ILE A 189 -12.10 7.65 1.80
N TYR A 190 -13.10 7.87 0.98
CA TYR A 190 -12.85 8.16 -0.42
C TYR A 190 -13.93 9.03 -1.04
N SER A 191 -13.46 9.87 -1.97
CA SER A 191 -14.31 10.62 -2.89
C SER A 191 -14.21 9.95 -4.26
N SER A 192 -15.31 9.53 -4.83
CA SER A 192 -15.33 8.96 -6.19
C SER A 192 -16.11 9.88 -7.13
N ARG A 193 -15.52 10.15 -8.29
CA ARG A 193 -16.22 10.91 -9.33
C ARG A 193 -17.60 10.30 -9.62
N VAL A 194 -18.57 11.15 -9.90
CA VAL A 194 -19.89 10.72 -10.39
C VAL A 194 -19.77 10.14 -11.80
N THR A 195 -18.91 10.75 -12.63
CA THR A 195 -18.62 10.29 -13.99
C THR A 195 -17.13 9.98 -14.12
N LYS A 196 -16.80 8.76 -14.56
CA LYS A 196 -15.42 8.35 -14.82
C LYS A 196 -14.73 9.30 -15.78
N VAL A 197 -13.43 9.56 -15.56
CA VAL A 197 -12.64 10.35 -16.50
C VAL A 197 -12.46 9.60 -17.82
N THR A 198 -12.48 10.36 -18.90
CA THR A 198 -12.06 9.91 -20.22
C THR A 198 -10.55 10.11 -20.34
N PRO A 199 -9.77 9.12 -20.81
CA PRO A 199 -8.34 9.29 -21.07
C PRO A 199 -8.02 10.42 -22.05
N GLY A 200 -6.76 10.90 -22.02
CA GLY A 200 -6.21 11.85 -23.00
C GLY A 200 -6.40 13.33 -22.65
N GLN A 201 -6.91 13.66 -21.48
CA GLN A 201 -7.12 15.07 -21.07
C GLN A 201 -6.29 15.41 -19.82
N ASN A 202 -5.73 16.61 -19.82
CA ASN A 202 -5.11 17.20 -18.61
C ASN A 202 -6.20 17.54 -17.59
N ARG A 203 -5.95 17.15 -16.34
CA ARG A 203 -6.86 17.35 -15.22
C ARG A 203 -6.07 17.71 -13.97
N VAL A 204 -6.78 18.17 -12.97
CA VAL A 204 -6.23 18.52 -11.66
C VAL A 204 -7.05 17.86 -10.57
N ILE A 205 -6.39 17.46 -9.49
CA ILE A 205 -6.99 17.12 -8.20
C ILE A 205 -6.49 18.14 -7.19
N THR A 206 -7.38 18.99 -6.69
CA THR A 206 -7.13 19.85 -5.53
C THR A 206 -7.44 19.06 -4.28
N PHE A 207 -6.44 18.35 -3.73
CA PHE A 207 -6.64 17.42 -2.61
C PHE A 207 -7.22 18.12 -1.38
N ALA A 208 -6.89 19.39 -1.16
CA ALA A 208 -7.47 20.20 -0.07
C ALA A 208 -9.00 20.22 -0.09
N ASN A 209 -9.64 20.22 -1.25
CA ASN A 209 -11.10 20.22 -1.35
C ASN A 209 -11.69 18.91 -0.78
N HIS A 210 -11.08 17.79 -1.10
CA HIS A 210 -11.46 16.46 -0.60
C HIS A 210 -11.20 16.33 0.90
N TYR A 211 -10.00 16.69 1.34
CA TYR A 211 -9.58 16.69 2.74
C TYR A 211 -10.53 17.52 3.61
N ASN A 212 -10.82 18.76 3.22
CA ASN A 212 -11.73 19.65 3.95
C ASN A 212 -13.17 19.12 3.95
N LYS A 213 -13.61 18.51 2.84
CA LYS A 213 -14.92 17.87 2.78
C LYS A 213 -15.02 16.72 3.76
N TRP A 214 -14.02 15.85 3.84
CA TRP A 214 -14.01 14.74 4.80
C TRP A 214 -14.02 15.24 6.24
N GLN A 215 -13.21 16.27 6.55
CA GLN A 215 -13.24 16.92 7.88
C GLN A 215 -14.63 17.47 8.23
N SER A 216 -15.29 18.13 7.29
CA SER A 216 -16.64 18.68 7.50
C SER A 216 -17.71 17.60 7.79
N LEU A 217 -17.40 16.34 7.40
CA LEU A 217 -18.23 15.16 7.66
C LEU A 217 -17.82 14.41 8.93
N GLY A 218 -16.86 14.94 9.71
CA GLY A 218 -16.35 14.33 10.93
C GLY A 218 -15.22 13.32 10.74
N TYR A 219 -14.62 13.25 9.56
CA TYR A 219 -13.52 12.33 9.24
C TYR A 219 -12.22 13.10 9.08
N THR A 220 -11.50 13.26 10.17
CA THR A 220 -10.19 13.95 10.19
C THR A 220 -9.07 12.95 10.01
N LEU A 221 -8.31 13.07 8.93
CA LEU A 221 -7.10 12.27 8.73
C LEU A 221 -6.06 12.61 9.81
N GLY A 222 -5.27 11.62 10.18
CA GLY A 222 -4.13 11.79 11.07
C GLY A 222 -2.90 12.36 10.35
N GLN A 223 -1.71 11.99 10.81
CA GLN A 223 -0.46 12.42 10.21
C GLN A 223 -0.29 11.87 8.78
N LEU A 224 0.01 12.75 7.83
CA LEU A 224 0.25 12.42 6.41
C LEU A 224 1.75 12.22 6.11
N ASN A 225 2.51 11.67 7.04
CA ASN A 225 3.95 11.41 6.91
C ASN A 225 4.28 10.12 6.14
N ILE A 226 3.41 9.74 5.25
CA ILE A 226 3.47 8.53 4.40
C ILE A 226 3.38 8.99 2.94
N PRO A 227 3.97 8.24 1.98
CA PRO A 227 3.85 8.59 0.57
C PRO A 227 2.40 8.71 0.09
N ALA A 228 2.17 9.64 -0.81
CA ALA A 228 0.91 9.80 -1.54
C ALA A 228 1.19 9.78 -3.04
N ILE A 229 0.42 8.98 -3.78
CA ILE A 229 0.66 8.71 -5.20
C ILE A 229 -0.61 8.81 -6.03
N MET A 230 -0.45 9.10 -7.31
CA MET A 230 -1.48 8.84 -8.30
C MET A 230 -1.47 7.34 -8.56
N VAL A 231 -2.41 6.61 -7.97
CA VAL A 231 -2.42 5.16 -7.90
C VAL A 231 -3.10 4.53 -9.11
N ALA A 232 -2.51 3.44 -9.59
CA ALA A 232 -3.16 2.39 -10.34
C ALA A 232 -3.35 1.20 -9.38
N GLU A 233 -4.57 0.76 -9.22
CA GLU A 233 -4.92 -0.37 -8.37
C GLU A 233 -5.79 -1.38 -9.11
N THR A 234 -5.59 -2.67 -8.84
CA THR A 234 -6.53 -3.73 -9.21
C THR A 234 -6.63 -4.76 -8.09
N TRP A 235 -7.80 -5.37 -7.98
CA TRP A 235 -8.02 -6.57 -7.17
C TRP A 235 -8.95 -7.55 -7.90
N GLY A 236 -8.82 -8.82 -7.56
CA GLY A 236 -9.66 -9.88 -8.10
C GLY A 236 -8.86 -11.06 -8.63
N SER A 237 -9.53 -11.88 -9.42
CA SER A 237 -8.94 -13.06 -10.04
C SER A 237 -8.89 -12.90 -11.55
N ASN A 238 -7.77 -13.31 -12.15
CA ASN A 238 -7.53 -13.27 -13.60
C ASN A 238 -7.76 -11.88 -14.22
N THR A 239 -7.32 -10.82 -13.51
CA THR A 239 -7.51 -9.45 -13.97
C THR A 239 -6.47 -9.07 -15.00
N ASN A 240 -6.86 -8.22 -15.95
CA ASN A 240 -6.00 -7.72 -17.01
C ASN A 240 -6.22 -6.20 -17.14
N GLY A 241 -5.18 -5.49 -17.53
CA GLY A 241 -5.33 -4.06 -17.80
C GLY A 241 -4.02 -3.37 -18.11
N ASN A 242 -4.15 -2.09 -18.37
CA ASN A 242 -3.02 -1.19 -18.57
C ASN A 242 -3.40 0.24 -18.16
N ILE A 243 -2.41 0.97 -17.70
CA ILE A 243 -2.50 2.40 -17.39
C ILE A 243 -1.23 3.07 -17.89
N ASN A 244 -1.39 4.26 -18.48
CA ASN A 244 -0.30 5.19 -18.71
C ASN A 244 -0.73 6.56 -18.20
N CYS A 245 0.03 7.13 -17.28
CA CYS A 245 -0.27 8.40 -16.65
C CYS A 245 0.97 9.27 -16.53
N THR A 246 0.79 10.56 -16.74
CA THR A 246 1.79 11.59 -16.42
C THR A 246 1.25 12.49 -15.33
N ILE A 247 2.05 12.76 -14.29
CA ILE A 247 1.72 13.68 -13.20
C ILE A 247 2.66 14.88 -13.20
N TRP A 248 2.20 15.99 -12.61
CA TRP A 248 3.01 17.18 -12.34
C TRP A 248 2.49 17.93 -11.11
N ALA A 249 3.33 18.77 -10.52
CA ALA A 249 2.91 19.70 -9.48
C ALA A 249 2.16 20.89 -10.11
N GLU A 250 1.07 21.32 -9.47
CA GLU A 250 0.25 22.48 -9.86
C GLU A 250 0.48 23.67 -8.91
#